data_1b8f801c2fed8026fb62e3e3545a95f7
#
_entry.id   1b8f801c2fed8026fb62e3e3545a95f7
#
_cell.length_a   1.000
_cell.length_b   1.000
_cell.length_c   1.000
_cell.angle_alpha   90.00
_cell.angle_beta   90.00
_cell.angle_gamma   90.00
#
_symmetry.space_group_name_H-M   'P 1'
#
loop_
_entity.id
_entity.type
_entity.pdbx_description
1 polymer ?
#
loop_
_entity_poly.entity_id
_entity_poly.type
_entity_poly.pdbx_seq_one_letter_code
_entity_poly.pdbx_strand_id
1 'polypeptide(L)'
;GTGKTYTYLRTIFEMNKQYGWSKFIIVVPSIAIREGVNKSISMMADDLLAEYGKKPRAFIYDSKALHHLESFSSDGGINIMIINVQAFNTIKEGANNEASRKIYASLDEFGSRRPIDVIRRNRPIIILDEPQKMGADKTLQSLANFNPLFILRYSATHKRDYNLVYRLDALDAYNQKLVKKITVKGIEVKGLTGTNGYLYLQDVVVSSKAPVARLELEIKSTKGEFRREIRN
;
A
#
# COMPACT_ATOMS: atom_id res chain seq x y z
N GLY A 1 -2.89 12.90 -3.16
CA GLY A 1 -1.93 12.04 -3.83
C GLY A 1 -0.98 12.78 -4.73
N THR A 2 0.34 12.59 -4.54
CA THR A 2 1.41 13.24 -5.30
C THR A 2 1.88 12.41 -6.50
N GLY A 3 1.07 11.43 -6.97
CA GLY A 3 1.40 10.64 -8.16
C GLY A 3 2.38 9.49 -7.95
N LYS A 4 2.51 8.90 -6.73
CA LYS A 4 3.41 7.77 -6.46
C LYS A 4 3.27 6.64 -7.47
N THR A 5 2.03 6.23 -7.79
CA THR A 5 1.78 5.15 -8.77
C THR A 5 2.37 5.47 -10.14
N TYR A 6 2.17 6.68 -10.62
CA TYR A 6 2.77 7.13 -11.87
C TYR A 6 4.31 7.12 -11.80
N THR A 7 4.87 7.60 -10.69
CA THR A 7 6.32 7.66 -10.50
C THR A 7 6.94 6.26 -10.56
N TYR A 8 6.42 5.27 -9.81
CA TYR A 8 7.03 3.94 -9.86
C TYR A 8 6.76 3.22 -11.19
N LEU A 9 5.66 3.50 -11.88
CA LEU A 9 5.45 2.95 -13.23
C LEU A 9 6.48 3.51 -14.21
N ARG A 10 6.72 4.82 -14.22
CA ARG A 10 7.81 5.37 -15.02
C ARG A 10 9.17 4.78 -14.65
N THR A 11 9.44 4.59 -13.36
CA THR A 11 10.67 3.94 -12.93
C THR A 11 10.83 2.52 -13.51
N ILE A 12 9.75 1.74 -13.55
CA ILE A 12 9.74 0.41 -14.20
C ILE A 12 10.16 0.52 -15.68
N PHE A 13 9.55 1.45 -16.39
CA PHE A 13 9.82 1.63 -17.82
C PHE A 13 11.23 2.16 -18.10
N GLU A 14 11.71 3.12 -17.31
CA GLU A 14 13.09 3.59 -17.40
C GLU A 14 14.10 2.48 -17.11
N MET A 15 13.87 1.66 -16.10
CA MET A 15 14.71 0.50 -15.79
C MET A 15 14.72 -0.52 -16.93
N ASN A 16 13.58 -0.77 -17.57
CA ASN A 16 13.53 -1.63 -18.74
C ASN A 16 14.28 -1.02 -19.92
N LYS A 17 14.12 0.27 -20.15
CA LYS A 17 14.80 0.99 -21.24
C LYS A 17 16.32 0.98 -21.08
N GLN A 18 16.81 1.21 -19.85
CA GLN A 18 18.24 1.38 -19.61
C GLN A 18 18.98 0.05 -19.36
N TYR A 19 18.31 -0.90 -18.67
CA TYR A 19 18.96 -2.12 -18.20
C TYR A 19 18.35 -3.41 -18.75
N GLY A 20 17.24 -3.31 -19.50
CA GLY A 20 16.54 -4.49 -20.02
C GLY A 20 15.77 -5.28 -18.97
N TRP A 21 15.68 -4.82 -17.71
CA TRP A 21 14.93 -5.53 -16.67
C TRP A 21 13.44 -5.57 -16.98
N SER A 22 12.83 -6.74 -16.83
CA SER A 22 11.48 -6.98 -17.33
C SER A 22 10.53 -7.59 -16.30
N LYS A 23 11.01 -7.97 -15.10
CA LYS A 23 10.22 -8.67 -14.08
C LYS A 23 10.08 -7.82 -12.83
N PHE A 24 8.85 -7.37 -12.59
CA PHE A 24 8.54 -6.46 -11.48
C PHE A 24 7.40 -7.00 -10.64
N ILE A 25 7.47 -6.78 -9.33
CA ILE A 25 6.42 -7.13 -8.39
C ILE A 25 6.05 -5.89 -7.59
N ILE A 26 4.77 -5.49 -7.65
CA ILE A 26 4.23 -4.43 -6.81
C ILE A 26 3.54 -5.07 -5.62
N VAL A 27 4.08 -4.83 -4.43
CA VAL A 27 3.52 -5.29 -3.17
C VAL A 27 2.71 -4.18 -2.53
N VAL A 28 1.48 -4.50 -2.18
CA VAL A 28 0.52 -3.54 -1.62
C VAL A 28 -0.04 -4.03 -0.27
N PRO A 29 -0.45 -3.12 0.63
CA PRO A 29 -0.92 -3.50 1.97
C PRO A 29 -2.33 -4.08 2.00
N SER A 30 -3.19 -3.79 1.00
CA SER A 30 -4.59 -4.22 1.00
C SER A 30 -5.14 -4.52 -0.38
N ILE A 31 -6.25 -5.25 -0.41
CA ILE A 31 -6.99 -5.60 -1.64
C ILE A 31 -7.47 -4.34 -2.36
N ALA A 32 -8.00 -3.36 -1.64
CA ALA A 32 -8.50 -2.12 -2.24
C ALA A 32 -7.39 -1.34 -2.98
N ILE A 33 -6.19 -1.27 -2.38
CA ILE A 33 -5.03 -0.65 -3.03
C ILE A 33 -4.57 -1.47 -4.23
N ARG A 34 -4.62 -2.80 -4.15
CA ARG A 34 -4.28 -3.71 -5.24
C ARG A 34 -5.13 -3.45 -6.49
N GLU A 35 -6.44 -3.38 -6.33
CA GLU A 35 -7.37 -3.08 -7.42
C GLU A 35 -7.14 -1.66 -7.98
N GLY A 36 -6.89 -0.69 -7.11
CA GLY A 36 -6.56 0.68 -7.49
C GLY A 36 -5.28 0.78 -8.33
N VAL A 37 -4.23 0.04 -7.96
CA VAL A 37 -2.97 -0.03 -8.72
C VAL A 37 -3.21 -0.68 -10.09
N ASN A 38 -3.91 -1.82 -10.13
CA ASN A 38 -4.21 -2.50 -11.37
C ASN A 38 -5.00 -1.60 -12.35
N LYS A 39 -6.02 -0.92 -11.86
CA LYS A 39 -6.78 0.06 -12.63
C LYS A 39 -5.90 1.21 -13.14
N SER A 40 -5.02 1.72 -12.28
CA SER A 40 -4.11 2.81 -12.66
C SER A 40 -3.15 2.40 -13.77
N ILE A 41 -2.61 1.16 -13.72
CA ILE A 41 -1.76 0.63 -14.79
C ILE A 41 -2.52 0.57 -16.11
N SER A 42 -3.75 0.07 -16.08
CA SER A 42 -4.59 -0.02 -17.28
C SER A 42 -4.91 1.36 -17.86
N MET A 43 -5.19 2.35 -17.01
CA MET A 43 -5.48 3.73 -17.46
C MET A 43 -4.28 4.42 -18.09
N MET A 44 -3.07 4.13 -17.60
CA MET A 44 -1.81 4.75 -18.09
C MET A 44 -1.14 3.95 -19.21
N ALA A 45 -1.70 2.80 -19.61
CA ALA A 45 -1.05 1.90 -20.56
C ALA A 45 -0.83 2.52 -21.93
N ASP A 46 -1.76 3.36 -22.40
CA ASP A 46 -1.65 4.00 -23.71
C ASP A 46 -0.65 5.18 -23.67
N ASP A 47 -0.60 5.94 -22.59
CA ASP A 47 0.39 6.99 -22.40
C ASP A 47 1.81 6.40 -22.34
N LEU A 48 1.97 5.29 -21.61
CA LEU A 48 3.25 4.57 -21.53
C LEU A 48 3.65 3.96 -22.87
N LEU A 49 2.68 3.45 -23.65
CA LEU A 49 2.94 2.99 -25.01
C LEU A 49 3.42 4.12 -25.91
N ALA A 50 2.79 5.28 -25.83
CA ALA A 50 3.19 6.45 -26.62
C ALA A 50 4.61 6.93 -26.27
N GLU A 51 4.97 6.92 -24.97
CA GLU A 51 6.27 7.41 -24.50
C GLU A 51 7.39 6.39 -24.71
N TYR A 52 7.13 5.08 -24.47
CA TYR A 52 8.18 4.04 -24.43
C TYR A 52 8.09 3.00 -25.55
N GLY A 53 7.05 3.06 -26.38
CA GLY A 53 6.81 2.07 -27.43
C GLY A 53 6.45 0.67 -26.92
N LYS A 54 6.10 0.53 -25.64
CA LYS A 54 5.81 -0.77 -24.99
C LYS A 54 4.62 -0.63 -24.06
N LYS A 55 3.80 -1.70 -23.99
CA LYS A 55 2.74 -1.82 -22.98
C LYS A 55 3.20 -2.75 -21.86
N PRO A 56 2.84 -2.47 -20.58
CA PRO A 56 3.09 -3.40 -19.50
C PRO A 56 2.09 -4.55 -19.55
N ARG A 57 2.52 -5.75 -19.22
CA ARG A 57 1.64 -6.89 -18.92
C ARG A 57 1.48 -6.97 -17.41
N ALA A 58 0.38 -6.46 -16.92
CA ALA A 58 0.08 -6.47 -15.49
C ALA A 58 -0.97 -7.53 -15.16
N PHE A 59 -0.79 -8.22 -14.03
CA PHE A 59 -1.78 -9.14 -13.50
C PHE A 59 -1.74 -9.13 -11.97
N ILE A 60 -2.86 -9.48 -11.38
CA ILE A 60 -2.97 -9.69 -9.93
C ILE A 60 -2.63 -11.15 -9.64
N TYR A 61 -1.74 -11.38 -8.66
CA TYR A 61 -1.46 -12.72 -8.19
C TYR A 61 -2.72 -13.39 -7.64
N ASP A 62 -3.07 -14.53 -8.23
CA ASP A 62 -4.13 -15.41 -7.78
C ASP A 62 -3.62 -16.84 -7.77
N SER A 63 -3.74 -17.52 -6.63
CA SER A 63 -3.37 -18.93 -6.47
C SER A 63 -4.23 -19.89 -7.28
N LYS A 64 -5.34 -19.43 -7.85
CA LYS A 64 -6.22 -20.19 -8.75
C LYS A 64 -5.91 -19.99 -10.24
N ALA A 65 -5.05 -19.01 -10.57
CA ALA A 65 -4.71 -18.63 -11.95
C ALA A 65 -3.19 -18.63 -12.18
N LEU A 66 -2.53 -19.74 -11.86
CA LEU A 66 -1.07 -19.86 -11.87
C LEU A 66 -0.44 -19.82 -13.27
N HIS A 67 -1.24 -19.97 -14.34
CA HIS A 67 -0.79 -19.77 -15.71
C HIS A 67 -0.22 -18.38 -15.97
N HIS A 68 -0.66 -17.37 -15.20
CA HIS A 68 -0.07 -16.03 -15.25
C HIS A 68 1.38 -15.99 -14.78
N LEU A 69 1.80 -16.88 -13.86
CA LEU A 69 3.21 -16.97 -13.43
C LEU A 69 4.09 -17.61 -14.51
N GLU A 70 3.54 -18.51 -15.30
CA GLU A 70 4.26 -19.08 -16.44
C GLU A 70 4.49 -18.04 -17.52
N SER A 71 3.45 -17.26 -17.83
CA SER A 71 3.56 -16.12 -18.74
C SER A 71 4.53 -15.06 -18.20
N PHE A 72 4.47 -14.77 -16.89
CA PHE A 72 5.40 -13.87 -16.22
C PHE A 72 6.86 -14.29 -16.40
N SER A 73 7.14 -15.60 -16.36
CA SER A 73 8.49 -16.13 -16.51
C SER A 73 8.98 -16.17 -17.96
N SER A 74 8.10 -16.55 -18.91
CA SER A 74 8.50 -16.80 -20.30
C SER A 74 8.49 -15.56 -21.19
N ASP A 75 7.69 -14.56 -20.87
CA ASP A 75 7.55 -13.35 -21.67
C ASP A 75 8.73 -12.39 -21.47
N GLY A 76 9.34 -11.92 -22.55
CA GLY A 76 10.45 -10.96 -22.53
C GLY A 76 10.06 -9.49 -22.34
N GLY A 77 8.74 -9.17 -22.38
CA GLY A 77 8.23 -7.81 -22.19
C GLY A 77 8.22 -7.35 -20.74
N ILE A 78 7.73 -6.14 -20.49
CA ILE A 78 7.57 -5.60 -19.13
C ILE A 78 6.41 -6.32 -18.45
N ASN A 79 6.73 -7.17 -17.49
CA ASN A 79 5.76 -7.95 -16.72
C ASN A 79 5.66 -7.42 -15.30
N ILE A 80 4.46 -7.14 -14.83
CA ILE A 80 4.18 -6.58 -13.51
C ILE A 80 3.19 -7.49 -12.79
N MET A 81 3.65 -8.15 -11.73
CA MET A 81 2.78 -8.89 -10.82
C MET A 81 2.38 -7.99 -9.65
N ILE A 82 1.09 -7.88 -9.36
CA ILE A 82 0.57 -7.13 -8.22
C ILE A 82 0.14 -8.13 -7.15
N ILE A 83 0.70 -8.02 -5.95
CA ILE A 83 0.43 -8.95 -4.85
C ILE A 83 0.19 -8.20 -3.55
N ASN A 84 -0.78 -8.64 -2.77
CA ASN A 84 -0.99 -8.10 -1.43
C ASN A 84 -0.21 -8.91 -0.40
N VAL A 85 0.17 -8.26 0.69
CA VAL A 85 1.00 -8.85 1.77
C VAL A 85 0.42 -10.15 2.31
N GLN A 86 -0.90 -10.24 2.44
CA GLN A 86 -1.58 -11.42 2.98
C GLN A 86 -1.40 -12.68 2.12
N ALA A 87 -1.08 -12.53 0.84
CA ALA A 87 -0.90 -13.67 -0.06
C ALA A 87 0.41 -14.44 0.17
N PHE A 88 1.39 -13.86 0.87
CA PHE A 88 2.69 -14.51 1.12
C PHE A 88 3.17 -14.41 2.56
N ASN A 89 2.48 -13.66 3.42
CA ASN A 89 2.87 -13.48 4.81
C ASN A 89 2.38 -14.66 5.66
N THR A 90 3.25 -15.63 5.93
CA THR A 90 2.95 -16.84 6.71
C THR A 90 3.13 -16.68 8.22
N ILE A 91 3.50 -15.49 8.71
CA ILE A 91 4.11 -15.29 10.04
C ILE A 91 3.11 -15.26 11.20
N LYS A 92 1.84 -15.33 10.97
CA LYS A 92 0.89 -15.57 12.06
C LYS A 92 0.71 -17.07 12.24
N GLU A 93 1.45 -17.65 13.18
CA GLU A 93 1.12 -18.94 13.76
C GLU A 93 -0.37 -18.90 14.18
N GLY A 94 -1.17 -19.81 13.60
CA GLY A 94 -2.62 -19.85 13.83
C GLY A 94 -3.49 -19.12 12.78
N ALA A 95 -2.96 -18.29 11.91
CA ALA A 95 -3.73 -17.79 10.79
C ALA A 95 -3.79 -18.83 9.65
N ASN A 96 -4.90 -19.54 9.58
CA ASN A 96 -5.25 -20.45 8.49
C ASN A 96 -5.55 -19.68 7.19
N ASN A 97 -4.59 -18.88 6.71
CA ASN A 97 -4.74 -18.22 5.43
C ASN A 97 -4.31 -19.17 4.32
N GLU A 98 -5.28 -19.88 3.74
CA GLU A 98 -5.09 -20.83 2.65
C GLU A 98 -4.29 -20.21 1.48
N ALA A 99 -4.54 -18.94 1.17
CA ALA A 99 -3.85 -18.24 0.09
C ALA A 99 -2.34 -18.12 0.33
N SER A 100 -1.91 -17.82 1.57
CA SER A 100 -0.48 -17.73 1.89
C SER A 100 0.23 -19.07 1.95
N ARG A 101 -0.50 -20.15 2.20
CA ARG A 101 0.05 -21.52 2.11
C ARG A 101 0.29 -21.93 0.68
N LYS A 102 -0.62 -21.60 -0.24
CA LYS A 102 -0.56 -22.01 -1.64
C LYS A 102 0.68 -21.49 -2.37
N ILE A 103 1.15 -20.29 -2.07
CA ILE A 103 2.36 -19.74 -2.72
C ILE A 103 3.62 -20.57 -2.40
N TYR A 104 3.65 -21.21 -1.21
CA TYR A 104 4.77 -22.04 -0.75
C TYR A 104 4.54 -23.54 -0.90
N ALA A 105 3.32 -23.97 -1.23
CA ALA A 105 2.99 -25.38 -1.39
C ALA A 105 3.36 -25.88 -2.79
N SER A 106 3.74 -27.17 -2.86
CA SER A 106 3.81 -27.87 -4.14
C SER A 106 2.38 -28.14 -4.61
N LEU A 107 2.06 -27.72 -5.82
CA LEU A 107 0.71 -27.81 -6.38
C LEU A 107 0.72 -28.71 -7.61
N ASP A 108 -0.11 -29.75 -7.59
CA ASP A 108 -0.20 -30.71 -8.69
C ASP A 108 -0.70 -30.04 -9.97
N GLU A 109 -1.66 -29.12 -9.84
CA GLU A 109 -2.18 -28.29 -10.93
C GLU A 109 -1.12 -27.37 -11.56
N PHE A 110 0.06 -27.22 -10.91
CA PHE A 110 1.19 -26.42 -11.38
C PHE A 110 2.42 -27.30 -11.66
N GLY A 111 2.20 -28.57 -12.02
CA GLY A 111 3.26 -29.56 -12.29
C GLY A 111 4.11 -29.85 -11.07
N SER A 112 3.50 -29.98 -9.90
CA SER A 112 4.16 -30.22 -8.61
C SER A 112 5.23 -29.20 -8.25
N ARG A 113 5.12 -27.98 -8.80
CA ARG A 113 6.03 -26.86 -8.51
C ARG A 113 5.41 -25.93 -7.45
N ARG A 114 6.25 -25.25 -6.70
CA ARG A 114 5.84 -24.17 -5.79
C ARG A 114 5.81 -22.85 -6.54
N PRO A 115 4.73 -22.06 -6.47
CA PRO A 115 4.65 -20.75 -7.12
C PRO A 115 5.83 -19.82 -6.74
N ILE A 116 6.25 -19.83 -5.47
CA ILE A 116 7.37 -19.02 -5.00
C ILE A 116 8.68 -19.34 -5.72
N ASP A 117 8.92 -20.62 -6.07
CA ASP A 117 10.18 -21.03 -6.75
C ASP A 117 10.19 -20.54 -8.21
N VAL A 118 9.04 -20.47 -8.86
CA VAL A 118 8.93 -19.86 -10.19
C VAL A 118 9.20 -18.36 -10.13
N ILE A 119 8.62 -17.68 -9.15
CA ILE A 119 8.81 -16.24 -8.96
C ILE A 119 10.30 -15.92 -8.66
N ARG A 120 10.90 -16.61 -7.70
CA ARG A 120 12.28 -16.32 -7.25
C ARG A 120 13.35 -16.57 -8.31
N ARG A 121 13.10 -17.49 -9.27
CA ARG A 121 14.02 -17.75 -10.40
C ARG A 121 14.14 -16.55 -11.32
N ASN A 122 13.11 -15.72 -11.42
CA ASN A 122 13.08 -14.52 -12.24
C ASN A 122 13.87 -13.36 -11.61
N ARG A 123 14.29 -13.45 -10.36
CA ARG A 123 14.98 -12.38 -9.61
C ARG A 123 14.31 -11.01 -9.81
N PRO A 124 13.03 -10.87 -9.46
CA PRO A 124 12.25 -9.68 -9.77
C PRO A 124 12.75 -8.44 -9.01
N ILE A 125 12.44 -7.26 -9.53
CA ILE A 125 12.54 -6.02 -8.77
C ILE A 125 11.23 -5.84 -8.02
N ILE A 126 11.31 -5.61 -6.72
CA ILE A 126 10.13 -5.42 -5.86
C ILE A 126 9.91 -3.94 -5.60
N ILE A 127 8.67 -3.51 -5.77
CA ILE A 127 8.19 -2.18 -5.43
C ILE A 127 7.21 -2.31 -4.27
N LEU A 128 7.51 -1.65 -3.15
CA LEU A 128 6.63 -1.59 -1.98
C LEU A 128 5.85 -0.28 -2.01
N ASP A 129 4.54 -0.38 -2.16
CA ASP A 129 3.65 0.78 -2.06
C ASP A 129 3.09 0.89 -0.63
N GLU A 130 3.37 2.00 0.06
CA GLU A 130 2.99 2.27 1.45
C GLU A 130 3.50 1.19 2.45
N PRO A 131 4.82 0.91 2.49
CA PRO A 131 5.37 -0.17 3.33
C PRO A 131 5.08 -0.02 4.83
N GLN A 132 4.87 1.20 5.33
CA GLN A 132 4.50 1.44 6.73
C GLN A 132 3.13 0.84 7.11
N LYS A 133 2.27 0.54 6.13
CA LYS A 133 0.97 -0.11 6.33
C LYS A 133 1.04 -1.63 6.24
N MET A 134 2.20 -2.20 5.92
CA MET A 134 2.36 -3.65 5.70
C MET A 134 2.63 -4.45 6.98
N GLY A 135 2.76 -3.78 8.14
CA GLY A 135 3.00 -4.43 9.43
C GLY A 135 4.49 -4.49 9.82
N ALA A 136 4.82 -5.39 10.74
CA ALA A 136 6.13 -5.48 11.38
C ALA A 136 7.26 -5.90 10.42
N ASP A 137 8.51 -5.70 10.87
CA ASP A 137 9.75 -6.05 10.15
C ASP A 137 9.77 -7.50 9.62
N LYS A 138 9.07 -8.41 10.27
CA LYS A 138 8.90 -9.81 9.82
C LYS A 138 8.25 -9.93 8.43
N THR A 139 7.29 -9.08 8.09
CA THR A 139 6.68 -9.06 6.76
C THR A 139 7.72 -8.70 5.69
N LEU A 140 8.59 -7.75 6.00
CA LEU A 140 9.67 -7.35 5.10
C LEU A 140 10.71 -8.48 4.93
N GLN A 141 10.95 -9.29 5.97
CA GLN A 141 11.82 -10.48 5.88
C GLN A 141 11.27 -11.52 4.92
N SER A 142 9.93 -11.69 4.85
CA SER A 142 9.30 -12.62 3.92
C SER A 142 9.56 -12.26 2.45
N LEU A 143 9.89 -11.01 2.14
CA LEU A 143 10.24 -10.57 0.78
C LEU A 143 11.55 -11.21 0.28
N ALA A 144 12.44 -11.63 1.17
CA ALA A 144 13.65 -12.35 0.80
C ALA A 144 13.35 -13.68 0.08
N ASN A 145 12.19 -14.29 0.35
CA ASN A 145 11.77 -15.53 -0.32
C ASN A 145 11.56 -15.36 -1.83
N PHE A 146 11.30 -14.14 -2.29
CA PHE A 146 11.18 -13.81 -3.71
C PHE A 146 12.54 -13.68 -4.41
N ASN A 147 13.64 -13.68 -3.68
CA ASN A 147 15.00 -13.48 -4.19
C ASN A 147 15.14 -12.25 -5.10
N PRO A 148 14.70 -11.04 -4.65
CA PRO A 148 14.69 -9.87 -5.49
C PRO A 148 16.10 -9.38 -5.84
N LEU A 149 16.26 -8.72 -7.00
CA LEU A 149 17.47 -7.98 -7.32
C LEU A 149 17.68 -6.84 -6.31
N PHE A 150 16.64 -6.08 -6.06
CA PHE A 150 16.55 -5.06 -5.02
C PHE A 150 15.09 -4.68 -4.78
N ILE A 151 14.87 -3.85 -3.76
CA ILE A 151 13.55 -3.42 -3.33
C ILE A 151 13.50 -1.90 -3.32
N LEU A 152 12.53 -1.33 -4.04
CA LEU A 152 12.20 0.09 -4.01
C LEU A 152 11.01 0.33 -3.08
N ARG A 153 11.12 1.35 -2.24
CA ARG A 153 10.09 1.68 -1.26
C ARG A 153 9.48 3.04 -1.58
N TYR A 154 8.18 3.06 -1.84
CA TYR A 154 7.43 4.29 -2.12
C TYR A 154 6.46 4.58 -0.98
N SER A 155 6.65 5.68 -0.29
CA SER A 155 5.81 6.09 0.83
C SER A 155 5.77 7.61 0.95
N ALA A 156 4.66 8.15 1.41
CA ALA A 156 4.57 9.55 1.80
C ALA A 156 5.14 9.78 3.21
N THR A 157 5.23 8.73 4.04
CA THR A 157 5.64 8.80 5.44
C THR A 157 6.52 7.59 5.78
N HIS A 158 7.83 7.74 5.65
CA HIS A 158 8.77 6.70 6.07
C HIS A 158 9.00 6.74 7.58
N LYS A 159 9.00 5.57 8.22
CA LYS A 159 9.40 5.42 9.63
C LYS A 159 10.92 5.35 9.79
N ARG A 160 11.61 4.83 8.80
CA ARG A 160 13.08 4.70 8.72
C ARG A 160 13.51 4.92 7.29
N ASP A 161 14.61 5.64 7.11
CA ASP A 161 15.24 5.81 5.82
C ASP A 161 16.18 4.62 5.54
N TYR A 162 16.08 4.09 4.32
CA TYR A 162 16.96 3.05 3.80
C TYR A 162 17.48 3.53 2.44
N ASN A 163 18.74 3.96 2.37
CA ASN A 163 19.33 4.45 1.12
C ASN A 163 18.39 5.43 0.40
N LEU A 164 18.05 6.52 1.07
CA LEU A 164 17.09 7.52 0.58
C LEU A 164 17.57 8.09 -0.76
N VAL A 165 16.78 7.86 -1.82
CA VAL A 165 17.08 8.35 -3.18
C VAL A 165 16.42 9.71 -3.44
N TYR A 166 15.17 9.85 -3.00
CA TYR A 166 14.39 11.07 -3.20
C TYR A 166 13.37 11.25 -2.09
N ARG A 167 13.19 12.50 -1.65
CA ARG A 167 12.21 12.89 -0.64
C ARG A 167 11.24 13.92 -1.21
N LEU A 168 9.96 13.67 -1.02
CA LEU A 168 8.88 14.62 -1.23
C LEU A 168 7.83 14.36 -0.14
N ASP A 169 7.97 15.03 0.98
CA ASP A 169 7.01 14.91 2.08
C ASP A 169 5.78 15.82 1.89
N ALA A 170 4.87 15.81 2.85
CA ALA A 170 3.64 16.60 2.77
C ALA A 170 3.92 18.11 2.79
N LEU A 171 4.94 18.54 3.53
CA LEU A 171 5.35 19.95 3.62
C LEU A 171 6.05 20.40 2.34
N ASP A 172 6.94 19.57 1.79
CA ASP A 172 7.60 19.81 0.52
C ASP A 172 6.57 19.94 -0.61
N ALA A 173 5.61 19.00 -0.67
CA ALA A 173 4.54 19.03 -1.65
C ALA A 173 3.64 20.28 -1.53
N TYR A 174 3.38 20.72 -0.29
CA TYR A 174 2.63 21.95 -0.05
C TYR A 174 3.42 23.19 -0.49
N ASN A 175 4.67 23.31 -0.11
CA ASN A 175 5.54 24.45 -0.47
C ASN A 175 5.73 24.55 -1.98
N GLN A 176 5.83 23.42 -2.67
CA GLN A 176 5.92 23.34 -4.13
C GLN A 176 4.56 23.48 -4.84
N LYS A 177 3.47 23.73 -4.11
CA LYS A 177 2.09 23.86 -4.64
C LYS A 177 1.59 22.63 -5.42
N LEU A 178 2.11 21.45 -5.12
CA LEU A 178 1.71 20.19 -5.76
C LEU A 178 0.43 19.59 -5.16
N VAL A 179 -0.01 20.09 -4.00
CA VAL A 179 -1.22 19.65 -3.31
C VAL A 179 -2.08 20.84 -2.92
N LYS A 180 -3.38 20.59 -2.76
CA LYS A 180 -4.34 21.61 -2.31
C LYS A 180 -4.04 22.02 -0.87
N LYS A 181 -4.21 23.31 -0.57
CA LYS A 181 -4.15 23.83 0.80
C LYS A 181 -5.29 23.23 1.62
N ILE A 182 -4.95 22.65 2.76
CA ILE A 182 -5.93 22.26 3.77
C ILE A 182 -6.04 23.42 4.75
N THR A 183 -7.19 24.09 4.75
CA THR A 183 -7.48 25.15 5.72
C THR A 183 -8.48 24.60 6.72
N VAL A 184 -8.09 24.51 7.97
CA VAL A 184 -9.00 24.21 9.08
C VAL A 184 -9.51 25.54 9.62
N LYS A 185 -10.83 25.76 9.52
CA LYS A 185 -11.49 26.87 10.18
C LYS A 185 -12.10 26.35 11.48
N GLY A 186 -11.58 26.79 12.60
CA GLY A 186 -12.23 26.65 13.89
C GLY A 186 -13.43 27.61 13.96
N ILE A 187 -14.57 27.15 14.38
CA ILE A 187 -15.72 28.01 14.70
C ILE A 187 -15.65 28.25 16.21
N GLU A 188 -15.21 29.44 16.61
CA GLU A 188 -15.42 29.93 17.97
C GLU A 188 -16.79 30.63 18.04
N VAL A 189 -17.67 30.10 18.82
CA VAL A 189 -18.92 30.82 19.15
C VAL A 189 -18.61 31.81 20.27
N LYS A 190 -18.31 33.05 19.90
CA LYS A 190 -18.21 34.17 20.85
C LYS A 190 -19.59 34.62 21.24
N GLY A 191 -19.90 34.56 22.54
CA GLY A 191 -21.10 35.17 23.07
C GLY A 191 -22.12 34.26 23.75
N LEU A 192 -21.81 33.01 24.03
CA LEU A 192 -22.58 32.20 24.97
C LEU A 192 -22.18 32.59 26.40
N THR A 193 -22.95 33.49 26.98
CA THR A 193 -22.90 33.76 28.42
C THR A 193 -23.33 32.51 29.16
N GLY A 194 -22.37 31.76 29.71
CA GLY A 194 -22.69 30.80 30.72
C GLY A 194 -21.95 29.46 30.73
N THR A 195 -21.51 28.89 29.63
CA THR A 195 -20.73 27.66 29.67
C THR A 195 -19.86 27.54 28.42
N ASN A 196 -18.54 27.64 28.59
CA ASN A 196 -17.62 27.19 27.56
C ASN A 196 -17.67 25.65 27.55
N GLY A 197 -18.61 25.09 26.80
CA GLY A 197 -18.67 23.65 26.62
C GLY A 197 -17.56 23.19 25.67
N TYR A 198 -16.63 22.40 26.15
CA TYR A 198 -15.69 21.71 25.30
C TYR A 198 -16.30 20.39 24.82
N LEU A 199 -16.39 20.23 23.50
CA LEU A 199 -16.84 19.03 22.84
C LEU A 199 -15.88 18.71 21.70
N TYR A 200 -15.23 17.56 21.78
CA TYR A 200 -14.32 17.10 20.75
C TYR A 200 -14.72 15.71 20.25
N LEU A 201 -14.91 15.56 18.95
CA LEU A 201 -15.12 14.26 18.32
C LEU A 201 -13.78 13.55 18.19
N GLN A 202 -13.52 12.55 19.03
CA GLN A 202 -12.30 11.80 19.04
C GLN A 202 -12.25 10.78 17.91
N ASP A 203 -13.34 10.04 17.69
CA ASP A 203 -13.42 8.99 16.68
C ASP A 203 -14.88 8.62 16.36
N VAL A 204 -15.08 7.98 15.21
CA VAL A 204 -16.35 7.33 14.84
C VAL A 204 -16.10 5.83 14.70
N VAL A 205 -16.55 5.06 15.67
CA VAL A 205 -16.41 3.61 15.68
C VAL A 205 -17.50 3.03 14.76
N VAL A 206 -17.05 2.47 13.64
CA VAL A 206 -17.95 1.76 12.70
C VAL A 206 -18.19 0.35 13.24
N SER A 207 -19.44 0.01 13.50
CA SER A 207 -19.88 -1.30 13.95
C SER A 207 -20.84 -1.93 12.96
N SER A 208 -21.14 -3.23 13.13
CA SER A 208 -22.17 -3.92 12.34
C SER A 208 -23.61 -3.42 12.59
N LYS A 209 -23.81 -2.57 13.61
CA LYS A 209 -25.04 -1.85 13.92
C LYS A 209 -24.85 -0.38 13.51
N ALA A 210 -25.51 0.55 14.18
CA ALA A 210 -25.29 1.98 13.93
C ALA A 210 -23.87 2.42 14.32
N PRO A 211 -23.23 3.34 13.58
CA PRO A 211 -21.94 3.90 13.99
C PRO A 211 -22.08 4.67 15.30
N VAL A 212 -21.06 4.58 16.15
CA VAL A 212 -21.02 5.23 17.47
C VAL A 212 -19.94 6.31 17.44
N ALA A 213 -20.31 7.54 17.77
CA ALA A 213 -19.37 8.65 17.92
C ALA A 213 -18.73 8.61 19.32
N ARG A 214 -17.41 8.65 19.36
CA ARG A 214 -16.66 8.80 20.62
C ARG A 214 -16.35 10.27 20.83
N LEU A 215 -16.91 10.84 21.88
CA LEU A 215 -16.83 12.27 22.19
C LEU A 215 -16.02 12.49 23.46
N GLU A 216 -15.14 13.47 23.46
CA GLU A 216 -14.50 14.01 24.66
C GLU A 216 -15.24 15.27 25.09
N LEU A 217 -15.72 15.28 26.32
CA LEU A 217 -16.51 16.35 26.91
C LEU A 217 -15.79 16.91 28.11
N GLU A 218 -15.84 18.22 28.30
CA GLU A 218 -15.43 18.86 29.55
C GLU A 218 -16.67 19.04 30.46
N ILE A 219 -16.63 18.38 31.61
CA ILE A 219 -17.74 18.34 32.55
C ILE A 219 -17.34 19.12 33.80
N LYS A 220 -18.18 20.05 34.22
CA LYS A 220 -18.02 20.76 35.49
C LYS A 220 -18.61 19.92 36.63
N SER A 221 -17.80 19.56 37.60
CA SER A 221 -18.24 18.85 38.80
C SER A 221 -19.09 19.79 39.69
N THR A 222 -19.91 19.21 40.55
CA THR A 222 -20.68 19.97 41.57
C THR A 222 -19.80 20.74 42.54
N LYS A 223 -18.50 20.43 42.62
CA LYS A 223 -17.48 21.12 43.40
C LYS A 223 -16.76 22.24 42.62
N GLY A 224 -17.18 22.52 41.37
CA GLY A 224 -16.61 23.57 40.54
C GLY A 224 -15.36 23.20 39.73
N GLU A 225 -14.86 21.97 39.88
CA GLU A 225 -13.71 21.47 39.11
C GLU A 225 -14.14 21.01 37.73
N PHE A 226 -13.32 21.32 36.71
CA PHE A 226 -13.53 20.84 35.34
C PHE A 226 -12.71 19.56 35.12
N ARG A 227 -13.35 18.54 34.53
CA ARG A 227 -12.65 17.32 34.09
C ARG A 227 -13.10 16.94 32.69
N ARG A 228 -12.20 16.33 31.93
CA ARG A 228 -12.52 15.79 30.61
C ARG A 228 -12.90 14.34 30.72
N GLU A 229 -14.00 13.97 30.10
CA GLU A 229 -14.49 12.58 30.05
C GLU A 229 -14.73 12.18 28.60
N ILE A 230 -14.37 10.92 28.28
CA ILE A 230 -14.69 10.32 26.98
C ILE A 230 -16.00 9.57 27.12
N ARG A 231 -16.93 9.83 26.22
CA ARG A 231 -18.25 9.19 26.11
C ARG A 231 -18.43 8.58 24.72
N ASN A 232 -19.10 7.42 24.69
CA ASN A 232 -19.49 6.72 23.47
C ASN A 232 -20.95 6.91 23.17
#